data_c39a25e67fe71f4475278842f3be810f
#
_entry.id   c39a25e67fe71f4475278842f3be810f
#
_cell.length_a   1.000
_cell.length_b   1.000
_cell.length_c   1.000
_cell.angle_alpha   90.00
_cell.angle_beta   90.00
_cell.angle_gamma   90.00
#
_symmetry.space_group_name_H-M   'P 1'
#
loop_
_entity.id
_entity.type
_entity.pdbx_description
1 polymer ?
#
loop_
_entity_poly.entity_id
_entity_poly.type
_entity_poly.pdbx_seq_one_letter_code
_entity_poly.pdbx_strand_id
1 'polypeptide(L)'
;MRVVIQRTGHASDTINGTCKSAIRKGFMILVGIEETDGKEDIDWLCKKIVNLRVFDDENGVMNKSILDIDGEILVISQFTLHASTRKGNRPSYIRAAKPEISVPLYEQFCKELSFALGKEIGTGEFGADMKVELVNDGPV
;
A
#
# COMPACT_ATOMS: atom_id res chain seq x y z
N MET A 1 8.40 -6.71 6.65
CA MET A 1 7.31 -6.08 5.85
C MET A 1 7.87 -4.88 5.12
N ARG A 2 7.45 -4.70 3.88
CA ARG A 2 7.92 -3.58 3.05
C ARG A 2 6.71 -2.95 2.35
N VAL A 3 6.67 -1.62 2.36
CA VAL A 3 5.65 -0.86 1.63
C VAL A 3 6.32 0.09 0.65
N VAL A 4 5.66 0.30 -0.48
CA VAL A 4 5.95 1.40 -1.41
C VAL A 4 4.72 2.25 -1.47
N ILE A 5 4.87 3.53 -1.15
CA ILE A 5 3.77 4.49 -1.04
C ILE A 5 3.92 5.51 -2.17
N GLN A 6 2.86 5.67 -2.97
CA GLN A 6 2.81 6.71 -3.99
C GLN A 6 1.69 7.69 -3.65
N ARG A 7 2.03 8.98 -3.59
CA ARG A 7 1.03 10.04 -3.48
C ARG A 7 0.28 10.14 -4.80
N THR A 8 -1.05 10.08 -4.75
CA THR A 8 -1.89 10.00 -5.95
C THR A 8 -2.96 11.08 -5.98
N GLY A 9 -3.28 11.59 -7.18
CA GLY A 9 -4.46 12.39 -7.43
C GLY A 9 -5.73 11.55 -7.41
N HIS A 10 -5.64 10.35 -7.98
CA HIS A 10 -6.62 9.26 -7.88
C HIS A 10 -5.93 7.94 -8.20
N ALA A 11 -6.54 6.83 -7.80
CA ALA A 11 -6.10 5.49 -8.15
C ALA A 11 -7.27 4.51 -8.20
N SER A 12 -7.11 3.44 -8.96
CA SER A 12 -8.12 2.39 -9.04
C SER A 12 -7.48 1.03 -9.31
N ASP A 13 -8.18 -0.03 -8.92
CA ASP A 13 -7.81 -1.41 -9.22
C ASP A 13 -8.94 -2.10 -9.97
N THR A 14 -8.60 -2.72 -11.09
CA THR A 14 -9.53 -3.46 -11.96
C THR A 14 -9.11 -4.91 -12.03
N ILE A 15 -10.07 -5.82 -11.78
CA ILE A 15 -9.90 -7.27 -11.83
C ILE A 15 -10.92 -7.83 -12.80
N ASN A 16 -10.47 -8.57 -13.80
CA ASN A 16 -11.35 -9.17 -14.84
C ASN A 16 -12.29 -8.13 -15.49
N GLY A 17 -11.78 -6.94 -15.77
CA GLY A 17 -12.54 -5.86 -16.40
C GLY A 17 -13.50 -5.11 -15.49
N THR A 18 -13.57 -5.47 -14.19
CA THR A 18 -14.44 -4.82 -13.21
C THR A 18 -13.63 -4.04 -12.21
N CYS A 19 -13.98 -2.77 -11.97
CA CYS A 19 -13.35 -1.95 -10.95
C CYS A 19 -13.65 -2.52 -9.56
N LYS A 20 -12.62 -3.00 -8.86
CA LYS A 20 -12.70 -3.53 -7.50
C LYS A 20 -12.74 -2.41 -6.46
N SER A 21 -11.86 -1.42 -6.61
CA SER A 21 -11.72 -0.29 -5.71
C SER A 21 -11.24 0.94 -6.46
N ALA A 22 -11.67 2.11 -6.03
CA ALA A 22 -11.20 3.39 -6.55
C ALA A 22 -11.10 4.40 -5.40
N ILE A 23 -10.09 5.26 -5.47
CA ILE A 23 -9.87 6.33 -4.49
C ILE A 23 -9.64 7.66 -5.19
N ARG A 24 -9.95 8.72 -4.47
CA ARG A 24 -9.56 10.10 -4.82
C ARG A 24 -8.15 10.39 -4.30
N LYS A 25 -7.82 11.64 -4.02
CA LYS A 25 -6.52 12.07 -3.54
C LYS A 25 -6.10 11.31 -2.28
N GLY A 26 -4.85 10.82 -2.29
CA GLY A 26 -4.31 10.09 -1.15
C GLY A 26 -3.10 9.25 -1.52
N PHE A 27 -3.09 7.98 -1.08
CA PHE A 27 -2.01 7.03 -1.33
C PHE A 27 -2.47 5.77 -2.06
N MET A 28 -1.71 5.36 -3.07
CA MET A 28 -1.66 3.97 -3.50
C MET A 28 -0.46 3.30 -2.83
N ILE A 29 -0.70 2.20 -2.14
CA ILE A 29 0.31 1.50 -1.35
C ILE A 29 0.46 0.07 -1.84
N LEU A 30 1.69 -0.31 -2.19
CA LEU A 30 2.06 -1.71 -2.42
C LEU A 30 2.62 -2.27 -1.13
N VAL A 31 2.21 -3.47 -0.72
CA VAL A 31 2.69 -4.12 0.49
C VAL A 31 3.20 -5.53 0.22
N GLY A 32 4.42 -5.80 0.66
CA GLY A 32 5.05 -7.12 0.62
C GLY A 32 5.36 -7.62 2.03
N ILE A 33 5.19 -8.91 2.24
CA ILE A 33 5.29 -9.55 3.56
C ILE A 33 6.34 -10.65 3.51
N GLU A 34 7.18 -10.72 4.56
CA GLU A 34 8.15 -11.79 4.82
C GLU A 34 7.67 -12.67 5.97
N GLU A 35 8.20 -13.90 6.07
CA GLU A 35 7.78 -14.88 7.08
C GLU A 35 8.03 -14.43 8.52
N THR A 36 9.02 -13.56 8.73
CA THR A 36 9.38 -13.03 10.06
C THR A 36 8.52 -11.85 10.50
N ASP A 37 7.65 -11.35 9.64
CA ASP A 37 6.79 -10.21 9.96
C ASP A 37 5.69 -10.58 10.95
N GLY A 38 5.26 -9.58 11.73
CA GLY A 38 4.22 -9.76 12.72
C GLY A 38 3.48 -8.46 13.02
N LYS A 39 2.69 -8.51 14.08
CA LYS A 39 1.84 -7.39 14.51
C LYS A 39 2.63 -6.09 14.75
N GLU A 40 3.83 -6.18 15.31
CA GLU A 40 4.66 -5.00 15.59
C GLU A 40 5.02 -4.23 14.31
N ASP A 41 5.32 -4.96 13.22
CA ASP A 41 5.62 -4.36 11.92
C ASP A 41 4.38 -3.65 11.36
N ILE A 42 3.22 -4.27 11.47
CA ILE A 42 1.93 -3.71 11.04
C ILE A 42 1.64 -2.43 11.81
N ASP A 43 1.71 -2.47 13.13
CA ASP A 43 1.40 -1.32 14.00
C ASP A 43 2.32 -0.14 13.71
N TRP A 44 3.62 -0.40 13.54
CA TRP A 44 4.60 0.63 13.24
C TRP A 44 4.35 1.26 11.87
N LEU A 45 4.12 0.44 10.84
CA LEU A 45 3.87 0.93 9.48
C LEU A 45 2.56 1.71 9.38
N CYS A 46 1.47 1.17 9.92
CA CYS A 46 0.17 1.86 9.87
C CYS A 46 0.23 3.24 10.53
N LYS A 47 0.87 3.32 11.70
CA LYS A 47 1.09 4.59 12.38
C LYS A 47 1.96 5.54 11.55
N LYS A 48 3.02 5.04 10.94
CA LYS A 48 3.92 5.83 10.10
C LYS A 48 3.19 6.36 8.87
N ILE A 49 2.45 5.51 8.16
CA ILE A 49 1.77 5.85 6.92
C ILE A 49 0.81 7.04 7.11
N VAL A 50 -0.07 6.97 8.12
CA VAL A 50 -1.09 8.02 8.30
C VAL A 50 -0.52 9.34 8.79
N ASN A 51 0.69 9.34 9.33
CA ASN A 51 1.36 10.53 9.87
C ASN A 51 2.46 11.10 8.95
N LEU A 52 2.78 10.46 7.83
CA LEU A 52 3.75 11.00 6.87
C LEU A 52 3.28 12.36 6.33
N ARG A 53 4.14 13.35 6.44
CA ARG A 53 3.85 14.73 6.07
C ARG A 53 4.33 15.02 4.65
N VAL A 54 3.63 14.45 3.68
CA VAL A 54 4.00 14.49 2.25
C VAL A 54 2.96 15.18 1.36
N PHE A 55 1.96 15.79 1.97
CA PHE A 55 0.98 16.62 1.25
C PHE A 55 1.26 18.11 1.48
N ASP A 56 1.06 18.89 0.44
CA ASP A 56 1.37 20.33 0.48
C ASP A 56 0.43 21.08 1.44
N ASP A 57 1.01 22.01 2.17
CA ASP A 57 0.29 23.03 2.93
C ASP A 57 -0.08 24.24 2.04
N GLU A 58 -0.59 25.29 2.67
CA GLU A 58 -1.02 26.52 1.99
C GLU A 58 0.13 27.25 1.27
N ASN A 59 1.38 26.95 1.66
CA ASN A 59 2.59 27.52 1.10
C ASN A 59 3.27 26.63 0.05
N GLY A 60 2.64 25.49 -0.31
CA GLY A 60 3.20 24.52 -1.25
C GLY A 60 4.34 23.69 -0.66
N VAL A 61 4.43 23.60 0.66
CA VAL A 61 5.45 22.80 1.36
C VAL A 61 4.85 21.49 1.83
N MET A 62 5.55 20.38 1.60
CA MET A 62 5.15 19.06 2.09
C MET A 62 5.16 19.03 3.62
N ASN A 63 4.03 19.24 4.25
CA ASN A 63 3.89 19.46 5.68
C ASN A 63 2.65 18.81 6.29
N LYS A 64 1.67 18.42 5.47
CA LYS A 64 0.42 17.81 5.91
C LYS A 64 0.45 16.30 5.73
N SER A 65 -0.17 15.59 6.67
CA SER A 65 -0.41 14.14 6.59
C SER A 65 -1.66 13.82 5.77
N ILE A 66 -1.86 12.54 5.47
CA ILE A 66 -3.11 12.09 4.84
C ILE A 66 -4.33 12.32 5.75
N LEU A 67 -4.14 12.30 7.07
CA LEU A 67 -5.19 12.65 8.03
C LEU A 67 -5.58 14.12 7.92
N ASP A 68 -4.60 15.01 7.78
CA ASP A 68 -4.84 16.46 7.69
C ASP A 68 -5.64 16.84 6.44
N ILE A 69 -5.45 16.11 5.34
CA ILE A 69 -6.13 16.39 4.07
C ILE A 69 -7.39 15.56 3.85
N ASP A 70 -7.77 14.72 4.82
CA ASP A 70 -8.88 13.77 4.70
C ASP A 70 -8.76 12.88 3.44
N GLY A 71 -7.54 12.39 3.18
CA GLY A 71 -7.23 11.59 2.00
C GLY A 71 -7.70 10.15 2.09
N GLU A 72 -7.60 9.45 0.98
CA GLU A 72 -8.02 8.05 0.83
C GLU A 72 -6.82 7.15 0.56
N ILE A 73 -6.93 5.86 0.86
CA ILE A 73 -5.85 4.88 0.64
C ILE A 73 -6.37 3.69 -0.17
N LEU A 74 -5.57 3.28 -1.17
CA LEU A 74 -5.73 2.01 -1.89
C LEU A 74 -4.54 1.13 -1.58
N VAL A 75 -4.77 -0.06 -1.00
CA VAL A 75 -3.71 -1.03 -0.67
C VAL A 75 -3.76 -2.22 -1.62
N ILE A 76 -2.61 -2.52 -2.21
CA ILE A 76 -2.43 -3.64 -3.15
C ILE A 76 -1.33 -4.56 -2.60
N SER A 77 -1.62 -5.85 -2.50
CA SER A 77 -0.58 -6.84 -2.15
C SER A 77 0.43 -6.98 -3.27
N GLN A 78 1.73 -6.97 -2.92
CA GLN A 78 2.82 -7.01 -3.89
C GLN A 78 3.99 -7.84 -3.32
N PHE A 79 3.90 -9.18 -3.39
CA PHE A 79 4.95 -10.05 -2.85
C PHE A 79 6.31 -9.82 -3.54
N THR A 80 6.29 -9.37 -4.79
CA THR A 80 7.50 -9.11 -5.58
C THR A 80 8.35 -7.94 -5.06
N LEU A 81 7.89 -7.21 -4.03
CA LEU A 81 8.74 -6.26 -3.31
C LEU A 81 9.92 -6.95 -2.61
N HIS A 82 9.80 -8.25 -2.32
CA HIS A 82 10.86 -9.08 -1.75
C HIS A 82 11.59 -9.91 -2.81
N ALA A 83 11.88 -9.27 -3.95
CA ALA A 83 12.63 -9.88 -5.03
C ALA A 83 14.13 -9.77 -4.80
N SER A 84 14.87 -10.80 -5.23
CA SER A 84 16.32 -10.76 -5.39
C SER A 84 16.69 -10.91 -6.87
N THR A 85 17.52 -9.99 -7.35
CA THR A 85 18.02 -9.99 -8.74
C THR A 85 19.54 -10.15 -8.80
N ARG A 86 20.13 -10.71 -7.74
CA ARG A 86 21.60 -10.82 -7.61
C ARG A 86 22.20 -11.80 -8.61
N LYS A 87 21.47 -12.84 -9.00
CA LYS A 87 21.95 -13.87 -9.93
C LYS A 87 21.00 -13.97 -11.13
N GLY A 88 21.55 -13.69 -12.32
CA GLY A 88 20.80 -13.80 -13.56
C GLY A 88 19.65 -12.79 -13.68
N ASN A 89 18.84 -12.99 -14.71
CA ASN A 89 17.78 -12.04 -15.09
C ASN A 89 16.38 -12.47 -14.61
N ARG A 90 16.25 -13.68 -14.05
CA ARG A 90 15.00 -14.14 -13.45
C ARG A 90 14.99 -13.80 -11.96
N PRO A 91 14.09 -12.92 -11.51
CA PRO A 91 14.00 -12.58 -10.09
C PRO A 91 13.65 -13.81 -9.22
N SER A 92 14.24 -13.87 -8.04
CA SER A 92 13.87 -14.85 -7.01
C SER A 92 12.99 -14.19 -5.97
N TYR A 93 11.88 -14.86 -5.63
CA TYR A 93 10.92 -14.39 -4.62
C TYR A 93 10.91 -15.25 -3.36
N ILE A 94 12.00 -15.97 -3.12
CA ILE A 94 12.11 -16.93 -1.99
C ILE A 94 11.92 -16.26 -0.62
N ARG A 95 12.19 -14.96 -0.52
CA ARG A 95 12.02 -14.19 0.73
C ARG A 95 10.58 -13.77 1.00
N ALA A 96 9.71 -13.81 0.00
CA ALA A 96 8.30 -13.49 0.20
C ALA A 96 7.62 -14.59 1.02
N ALA A 97 6.81 -14.19 2.00
CA ALA A 97 6.01 -15.14 2.79
C ALA A 97 5.01 -15.88 1.90
N LYS A 98 4.78 -17.16 2.24
CA LYS A 98 3.76 -17.97 1.59
C LYS A 98 2.35 -17.49 1.97
N PRO A 99 1.33 -17.80 1.15
CA PRO A 99 -0.04 -17.33 1.39
C PRO A 99 -0.59 -17.65 2.78
N GLU A 100 -0.23 -18.79 3.36
CA GLU A 100 -0.67 -19.20 4.71
C GLU A 100 -0.26 -18.19 5.79
N ILE A 101 0.84 -17.44 5.56
CA ILE A 101 1.36 -16.42 6.45
C ILE A 101 0.97 -15.03 5.97
N SER A 102 1.16 -14.77 4.67
CA SER A 102 0.99 -13.41 4.13
C SER A 102 -0.47 -12.97 4.04
N VAL A 103 -1.42 -13.85 3.75
CA VAL A 103 -2.84 -13.46 3.65
C VAL A 103 -3.39 -12.97 4.99
N PRO A 104 -3.24 -13.69 6.12
CA PRO A 104 -3.72 -13.17 7.41
C PRO A 104 -3.05 -11.86 7.82
N LEU A 105 -1.75 -11.70 7.57
CA LEU A 105 -1.03 -10.46 7.89
C LEU A 105 -1.45 -9.30 6.98
N TYR A 106 -1.71 -9.58 5.71
CA TYR A 106 -2.25 -8.57 4.78
C TYR A 106 -3.63 -8.08 5.24
N GLU A 107 -4.52 -8.99 5.59
CA GLU A 107 -5.85 -8.65 6.09
C GLU A 107 -5.77 -7.83 7.39
N GLN A 108 -4.88 -8.21 8.30
CA GLN A 108 -4.64 -7.46 9.53
C GLN A 108 -4.07 -6.06 9.24
N PHE A 109 -3.12 -5.95 8.32
CA PHE A 109 -2.58 -4.66 7.89
C PHE A 109 -3.68 -3.74 7.36
N CYS A 110 -4.55 -4.24 6.48
CA CYS A 110 -5.66 -3.46 5.93
C CYS A 110 -6.63 -2.99 7.02
N LYS A 111 -6.95 -3.87 7.96
CA LYS A 111 -7.84 -3.55 9.09
C LYS A 111 -7.24 -2.47 9.99
N GLU A 112 -5.98 -2.63 10.39
CA GLU A 112 -5.29 -1.65 11.24
C GLU A 112 -5.09 -0.31 10.52
N LEU A 113 -4.81 -0.33 9.23
CA LEU A 113 -4.67 0.90 8.45
C LEU A 113 -6.00 1.64 8.31
N SER A 114 -7.11 0.93 8.09
CA SER A 114 -8.46 1.53 8.09
C SER A 114 -8.76 2.19 9.45
N PHE A 115 -8.43 1.51 10.54
CA PHE A 115 -8.60 2.04 11.88
C PHE A 115 -7.77 3.31 12.10
N ALA A 116 -6.49 3.27 11.73
CA ALA A 116 -5.58 4.42 11.88
C ALA A 116 -5.99 5.62 11.01
N LEU A 117 -6.51 5.36 9.81
CA LEU A 117 -7.00 6.41 8.90
C LEU A 117 -8.35 7.00 9.36
N GLY A 118 -9.14 6.22 10.10
CA GLY A 118 -10.48 6.63 10.55
C GLY A 118 -11.57 6.44 9.48
N LYS A 119 -11.29 5.71 8.41
CA LYS A 119 -12.25 5.34 7.37
C LYS A 119 -11.80 4.06 6.66
N GLU A 120 -12.74 3.41 5.98
CA GLU A 120 -12.45 2.22 5.19
C GLU A 120 -11.47 2.55 4.05
N ILE A 121 -10.48 1.68 3.85
CA ILE A 121 -9.54 1.77 2.73
C ILE A 121 -10.03 0.96 1.53
N GLY A 122 -9.59 1.33 0.32
CA GLY A 122 -9.74 0.49 -0.86
C GLY A 122 -8.70 -0.64 -0.83
N THR A 123 -9.09 -1.81 -1.30
CA THR A 123 -8.21 -2.98 -1.41
C THR A 123 -8.37 -3.64 -2.76
N GLY A 124 -7.32 -4.36 -3.19
CA GLY A 124 -7.41 -5.31 -4.28
C GLY A 124 -7.90 -6.67 -3.79
N GLU A 125 -7.49 -7.71 -4.49
CA GLU A 125 -7.71 -9.11 -4.13
C GLU A 125 -6.37 -9.83 -4.11
N PHE A 126 -6.03 -10.45 -2.98
CA PHE A 126 -4.74 -11.13 -2.84
C PHE A 126 -4.59 -12.25 -3.87
N GLY A 127 -3.50 -12.20 -4.63
CA GLY A 127 -3.19 -13.21 -5.65
C GLY A 127 -3.90 -13.04 -6.98
N ALA A 128 -4.79 -12.07 -7.14
CA ALA A 128 -5.46 -11.80 -8.40
C ALA A 128 -4.55 -11.08 -9.42
N ASP A 129 -4.89 -11.19 -10.69
CA ASP A 129 -4.32 -10.35 -11.74
C ASP A 129 -5.03 -8.98 -11.70
N MET A 130 -4.30 -7.98 -11.19
CA MET A 130 -4.84 -6.65 -10.94
C MET A 130 -4.27 -5.64 -11.93
N LYS A 131 -5.14 -4.78 -12.49
CA LYS A 131 -4.74 -3.62 -13.28
C LYS A 131 -4.90 -2.37 -12.43
N VAL A 132 -3.79 -1.85 -11.93
CA VAL A 132 -3.77 -0.69 -11.05
C VAL A 132 -3.43 0.55 -11.86
N GLU A 133 -4.37 1.49 -11.89
CA GLU A 133 -4.18 2.79 -12.52
C GLU A 133 -4.05 3.87 -11.44
N LEU A 134 -3.18 4.83 -11.66
CA LEU A 134 -3.03 5.97 -10.75
C LEU A 134 -2.51 7.21 -11.48
N VAL A 135 -2.85 8.36 -10.96
CA VAL A 135 -2.13 9.61 -11.26
C VAL A 135 -1.09 9.78 -10.17
N ASN A 136 0.18 9.60 -10.54
CA ASN A 136 1.32 9.73 -9.64
C ASN A 136 1.63 11.21 -9.43
N ASP A 137 1.20 11.73 -8.28
CA ASP A 137 1.19 13.17 -7.99
C ASP A 137 2.51 13.63 -7.37
N GLY A 138 3.25 14.40 -8.15
CA GLY A 138 4.53 14.94 -7.74
C GLY A 138 5.69 14.58 -8.68
N PRO A 139 6.14 13.33 -8.87
CA PRO A 139 5.84 12.16 -8.03
C PRO A 139 6.47 12.22 -6.64
N VAL A 140 5.78 11.64 -5.70
CA VAL A 140 6.25 11.48 -4.31
C VAL A 140 5.92 10.10 -3.81
#